data_87d8053cfa670b2d1c34f5f7f2121c83
#
_entry.id   87d8053cfa670b2d1c34f5f7f2121c83
#
_cell.length_a   1.000
_cell.length_b   1.000
_cell.length_c   1.000
_cell.angle_alpha   90.00
_cell.angle_beta   90.00
_cell.angle_gamma   90.00
#
_symmetry.space_group_name_H-M   'P 1'
#
loop_
_entity.id
_entity.type
_entity.pdbx_description
1 polymer ?
#
loop_
_entity_poly.entity_id
_entity_poly.type
_entity_poly.pdbx_seq_one_letter_code
_entity_poly.pdbx_strand_id
1 'polypeptide(L)'
;MCIRDSSIRDTSIKYGLSVTGIVNVDSIKTNNNAQTGDVLILTKKLGVGMTLNAMRMKDATPEVLDDVFKSMTTLNKYAAELLKPYDVHALTDVTGFGLMVHLNEMLDHKKSAILYGNNIPYFRDCPYYVDEFYLSGAAQTNRNSVEKEVVFEKENFFLEEIMYDPQTSGGLLASVAKKDLDDILDAFKEAGRECYVIGEVVDLKDKSIYVGE
;
A
#
# COMPACT_ATOMS: atom_id res chain seq x y z
N MET A 1 15.23 30.38 9.50
CA MET A 1 15.32 29.09 8.76
C MET A 1 16.68 29.03 8.10
N CYS A 2 17.60 28.19 8.58
CA CYS A 2 18.91 28.06 7.95
C CYS A 2 18.77 27.09 6.77
N ILE A 3 18.83 27.63 5.56
CA ILE A 3 19.03 26.81 4.36
C ILE A 3 20.49 26.36 4.43
N ARG A 4 20.71 25.06 4.64
CA ARG A 4 22.05 24.48 4.51
C ARG A 4 22.16 23.89 3.12
N ASP A 5 22.99 24.47 2.32
CA ASP A 5 23.47 23.84 1.10
C ASP A 5 24.36 22.68 1.54
N SER A 6 23.86 21.46 1.37
CA SER A 6 24.58 20.24 1.73
C SER A 6 25.18 19.61 0.47
N SER A 7 26.50 19.53 0.43
CA SER A 7 27.20 18.73 -0.60
C SER A 7 27.44 17.32 -0.06
N ILE A 8 27.08 16.31 -0.85
CA ILE A 8 27.33 14.91 -0.56
C ILE A 8 28.42 14.40 -1.51
N ARG A 9 29.47 13.79 -0.96
CA ARG A 9 30.43 13.00 -1.76
C ARG A 9 29.94 11.57 -1.80
N ASP A 10 29.61 11.09 -3.00
CA ASP A 10 29.14 9.72 -3.24
C ASP A 10 29.73 9.20 -4.55
N THR A 11 29.84 7.89 -4.66
CA THR A 11 30.31 7.22 -5.89
C THR A 11 29.24 7.09 -6.96
N SER A 12 27.97 7.36 -6.61
CA SER A 12 26.83 7.31 -7.50
C SER A 12 26.08 8.64 -7.53
N ILE A 13 25.48 8.95 -8.68
CA ILE A 13 24.61 10.12 -8.84
C ILE A 13 23.38 9.95 -7.95
N LYS A 14 23.07 10.97 -7.13
CA LYS A 14 21.83 11.05 -6.35
C LYS A 14 20.88 12.03 -7.05
N TYR A 15 19.65 11.59 -7.23
CA TYR A 15 18.60 12.38 -7.85
C TYR A 15 17.34 12.30 -6.97
N GLY A 16 16.67 13.42 -6.82
CA GLY A 16 15.43 13.50 -6.08
C GLY A 16 14.59 14.68 -6.56
N LEU A 17 13.28 14.62 -6.31
CA LEU A 17 12.34 15.68 -6.63
C LEU A 17 11.73 16.22 -5.33
N SER A 18 11.57 17.54 -5.26
CA SER A 18 10.72 18.22 -4.29
C SER A 18 9.49 18.72 -5.03
N VAL A 19 8.31 18.30 -4.59
CA VAL A 19 7.04 18.68 -5.21
C VAL A 19 6.27 19.58 -4.26
N THR A 20 5.86 20.75 -4.75
CA THR A 20 5.00 21.68 -4.02
C THR A 20 3.73 21.91 -4.82
N GLY A 21 2.58 21.90 -4.16
CA GLY A 21 1.28 22.14 -4.78
C GLY A 21 0.38 23.01 -3.91
N ILE A 22 -0.74 23.41 -4.50
CA ILE A 22 -1.81 24.14 -3.79
C ILE A 22 -3.07 23.29 -3.87
N VAL A 23 -3.75 23.13 -2.74
CA VAL A 23 -5.00 22.40 -2.64
C VAL A 23 -6.03 23.25 -1.90
N ASN A 24 -7.30 23.14 -2.27
CA ASN A 24 -8.39 23.74 -1.50
C ASN A 24 -8.49 23.03 -0.15
N VAL A 25 -8.64 23.79 0.94
CA VAL A 25 -8.73 23.26 2.31
C VAL A 25 -9.82 22.19 2.43
N ASP A 26 -10.96 22.40 1.81
CA ASP A 26 -12.09 21.44 1.81
C ASP A 26 -11.84 20.16 1.00
N SER A 27 -10.78 20.13 0.20
CA SER A 27 -10.40 18.99 -0.65
C SER A 27 -9.21 18.21 -0.10
N ILE A 28 -8.68 18.58 1.05
CA ILE A 28 -7.55 17.88 1.66
C ILE A 28 -8.01 16.49 2.12
N LYS A 29 -7.31 15.45 1.66
CA LYS A 29 -7.43 14.09 2.18
C LYS A 29 -6.20 13.78 3.02
N THR A 30 -6.40 13.58 4.32
CA THR A 30 -5.31 13.21 5.24
C THR A 30 -5.11 11.70 5.21
N ASN A 31 -3.95 11.24 5.67
CA ASN A 31 -3.66 9.81 5.74
C ASN A 31 -4.16 9.13 7.03
N ASN A 32 -4.69 9.87 8.00
CA ASN A 32 -4.98 9.40 9.36
C ASN A 32 -6.41 9.71 9.85
N ASN A 33 -7.38 9.77 8.96
CA ASN A 33 -8.77 10.12 9.30
C ASN A 33 -9.78 9.00 8.97
N ALA A 34 -9.34 7.72 8.97
CA ALA A 34 -10.22 6.58 8.76
C ALA A 34 -11.35 6.54 9.80
N GLN A 35 -12.56 6.15 9.38
CA GLN A 35 -13.75 6.12 10.21
C GLN A 35 -14.25 4.68 10.40
N THR A 36 -14.83 4.41 11.56
CA THR A 36 -15.49 3.12 11.81
C THR A 36 -16.60 2.90 10.78
N GLY A 37 -16.62 1.71 10.18
CA GLY A 37 -17.57 1.33 9.13
C GLY A 37 -17.07 1.62 7.71
N ASP A 38 -15.90 2.25 7.55
CA ASP A 38 -15.28 2.42 6.24
C ASP A 38 -14.82 1.09 5.67
N VAL A 39 -14.78 1.04 4.35
CA VAL A 39 -14.15 -0.05 3.60
C VAL A 39 -12.75 0.38 3.16
N LEU A 40 -11.80 -0.53 3.31
CA LEU A 40 -10.42 -0.34 2.87
C LEU A 40 -10.26 -0.88 1.44
N ILE A 41 -9.77 -0.02 0.56
CA ILE A 41 -9.49 -0.39 -0.83
C ILE A 41 -8.02 -0.12 -1.17
N LEU A 42 -7.47 -0.97 -2.05
CA LEU A 42 -6.12 -0.86 -2.59
C LEU A 42 -6.18 -0.82 -4.12
N THR A 43 -5.43 0.09 -4.76
CA THR A 43 -5.57 0.36 -6.20
C THR A 43 -4.47 -0.24 -7.08
N LYS A 44 -3.52 -0.97 -6.49
CA LYS A 44 -2.49 -1.76 -7.20
C LYS A 44 -2.12 -3.00 -6.39
N LYS A 45 -1.55 -3.99 -7.07
CA LYS A 45 -1.04 -5.21 -6.46
C LYS A 45 0.21 -4.96 -5.62
N LEU A 46 0.43 -5.82 -4.64
CA LEU A 46 1.64 -5.88 -3.83
C LEU A 46 2.69 -6.83 -4.43
N GLY A 47 3.93 -6.75 -3.93
CA GLY A 47 5.00 -7.68 -4.30
C GLY A 47 6.07 -7.06 -5.22
N VAL A 48 6.11 -5.73 -5.32
CA VAL A 48 7.15 -5.04 -6.11
C VAL A 48 8.55 -5.31 -5.56
N GLY A 49 8.72 -5.24 -4.23
CA GLY A 49 10.03 -5.40 -3.59
C GLY A 49 10.63 -6.79 -3.84
N MET A 50 9.88 -7.85 -3.57
CA MET A 50 10.32 -9.22 -3.79
C MET A 50 10.53 -9.53 -5.27
N THR A 51 9.69 -9.02 -6.18
CA THR A 51 9.88 -9.19 -7.62
C THR A 51 11.17 -8.51 -8.10
N LEU A 52 11.49 -7.32 -7.60
CA LEU A 52 12.75 -6.64 -7.94
C LEU A 52 13.98 -7.38 -7.37
N ASN A 53 13.85 -8.06 -6.23
CA ASN A 53 14.91 -8.92 -5.72
C ASN A 53 15.08 -10.17 -6.61
N ALA A 54 14.00 -10.85 -6.99
CA ALA A 54 14.04 -11.96 -7.94
C ALA A 54 14.67 -11.53 -9.29
N MET A 55 14.36 -10.32 -9.78
CA MET A 55 15.00 -9.76 -10.97
C MET A 55 16.52 -9.61 -10.80
N ARG A 56 16.99 -9.12 -9.65
CA ARG A 56 18.44 -9.02 -9.37
C ARG A 56 19.12 -10.37 -9.35
N MET A 57 18.41 -11.40 -8.91
CA MET A 57 18.88 -12.79 -8.91
C MET A 57 18.72 -13.48 -10.29
N LYS A 58 18.15 -12.77 -11.29
CA LYS A 58 17.86 -13.24 -12.65
C LYS A 58 16.84 -14.39 -12.70
N ASP A 59 15.90 -14.39 -11.77
CA ASP A 59 14.88 -15.44 -11.60
C ASP A 59 13.44 -14.90 -11.74
N ALA A 60 13.27 -13.63 -12.11
CA ALA A 60 11.96 -13.09 -12.45
C ALA A 60 11.64 -13.28 -13.92
N THR A 61 10.41 -13.77 -14.22
CA THR A 61 9.95 -13.95 -15.59
C THR A 61 9.72 -12.61 -16.30
N PRO A 62 9.96 -12.51 -17.63
CA PRO A 62 9.71 -11.28 -18.38
C PRO A 62 8.26 -10.78 -18.23
N GLU A 63 7.29 -11.70 -18.19
CA GLU A 63 5.87 -11.40 -18.09
C GLU A 63 5.53 -10.71 -16.77
N VAL A 64 6.08 -11.20 -15.65
CA VAL A 64 5.86 -10.59 -14.33
C VAL A 64 6.58 -9.26 -14.22
N LEU A 65 7.79 -9.13 -14.79
CA LEU A 65 8.51 -7.86 -14.83
C LEU A 65 7.73 -6.81 -15.61
N ASP A 66 7.14 -7.17 -16.74
CA ASP A 66 6.29 -6.26 -17.53
C ASP A 66 5.08 -5.77 -16.73
N ASP A 67 4.39 -6.67 -16.01
CA ASP A 67 3.26 -6.32 -15.15
C ASP A 67 3.68 -5.37 -14.02
N VAL A 68 4.81 -5.67 -13.35
CA VAL A 68 5.34 -4.84 -12.27
C VAL A 68 5.78 -3.47 -12.79
N PHE A 69 6.53 -3.39 -13.89
CA PHE A 69 6.95 -2.10 -14.46
C PHE A 69 5.77 -1.28 -14.96
N LYS A 70 4.76 -1.90 -15.55
CA LYS A 70 3.52 -1.23 -15.93
C LYS A 70 2.80 -0.66 -14.72
N SER A 71 2.71 -1.41 -13.62
CA SER A 71 2.15 -0.94 -12.38
C SER A 71 2.93 0.24 -11.80
N MET A 72 4.26 0.13 -11.70
CA MET A 72 5.14 1.18 -11.18
C MET A 72 5.06 2.49 -12.00
N THR A 73 4.95 2.40 -13.32
CA THR A 73 4.87 3.56 -14.22
C THR A 73 3.47 4.13 -14.35
N THR A 74 2.45 3.41 -13.90
CA THR A 74 1.06 3.92 -13.87
C THR A 74 0.92 4.94 -12.73
N LEU A 75 0.54 6.18 -13.07
CA LEU A 75 0.39 7.25 -12.10
C LEU A 75 -0.83 7.02 -11.19
N ASN A 76 -0.67 7.23 -9.90
CA ASN A 76 -1.78 7.22 -8.92
C ASN A 76 -2.79 8.36 -9.15
N LYS A 77 -2.44 9.35 -9.98
CA LYS A 77 -3.34 10.41 -10.42
C LYS A 77 -4.69 9.88 -10.89
N TYR A 78 -4.68 8.83 -11.70
CA TYR A 78 -5.93 8.28 -12.29
C TYR A 78 -6.84 7.67 -11.21
N ALA A 79 -6.28 6.93 -10.26
CA ALA A 79 -7.04 6.41 -9.13
C ALA A 79 -7.57 7.53 -8.23
N ALA A 80 -6.74 8.54 -7.96
CA ALA A 80 -7.15 9.70 -7.18
C ALA A 80 -8.29 10.51 -7.84
N GLU A 81 -8.27 10.65 -9.18
CA GLU A 81 -9.33 11.31 -9.93
C GLU A 81 -10.66 10.53 -9.86
N LEU A 82 -10.60 9.19 -9.93
CA LEU A 82 -11.77 8.32 -9.79
C LEU A 82 -12.37 8.38 -8.38
N LEU A 83 -11.53 8.52 -7.36
CA LEU A 83 -11.97 8.61 -5.96
C LEU A 83 -12.52 9.99 -5.57
N LYS A 84 -12.21 11.04 -6.35
CA LYS A 84 -12.55 12.42 -6.01
C LYS A 84 -14.03 12.72 -5.76
N PRO A 85 -15.01 12.10 -6.49
CA PRO A 85 -16.43 12.36 -6.27
C PRO A 85 -17.01 11.75 -4.99
N TYR A 86 -16.30 10.83 -4.32
CA TYR A 86 -16.81 10.01 -3.25
C TYR A 86 -16.30 10.45 -1.86
N ASP A 87 -16.95 9.94 -0.80
CA ASP A 87 -16.56 10.17 0.57
C ASP A 87 -15.34 9.33 0.95
N VAL A 88 -14.16 9.84 0.64
CA VAL A 88 -12.87 9.27 1.05
C VAL A 88 -12.41 9.95 2.33
N HIS A 89 -12.37 9.20 3.43
CA HIS A 89 -12.04 9.74 4.74
C HIS A 89 -10.53 9.77 5.00
N ALA A 90 -9.79 8.78 4.53
CA ALA A 90 -8.33 8.77 4.58
C ALA A 90 -7.74 8.22 3.28
N LEU A 91 -6.58 8.76 2.88
CA LEU A 91 -5.91 8.39 1.64
C LEU A 91 -4.39 8.50 1.81
N THR A 92 -3.67 7.45 1.42
CA THR A 92 -2.21 7.45 1.34
C THR A 92 -1.75 6.59 0.16
N ASP A 93 -0.53 6.78 -0.30
CA ASP A 93 0.13 5.83 -1.20
C ASP A 93 0.89 4.77 -0.39
N VAL A 94 0.92 3.54 -0.90
CA VAL A 94 1.67 2.45 -0.29
C VAL A 94 3.05 2.41 -0.93
N THR A 95 4.08 2.70 -0.13
CA THR A 95 5.46 2.83 -0.60
C THR A 95 6.43 1.93 0.18
N GLY A 96 7.64 2.40 0.43
CA GLY A 96 8.72 1.63 1.02
C GLY A 96 8.44 1.00 2.39
N PHE A 97 7.45 1.51 3.12
CA PHE A 97 7.05 0.94 4.42
C PHE A 97 6.04 -0.22 4.31
N GLY A 98 5.57 -0.54 3.09
CA GLY A 98 4.62 -1.64 2.88
C GLY A 98 3.21 -1.33 3.37
N LEU A 99 2.27 -2.24 3.10
CA LEU A 99 0.86 -2.05 3.41
C LEU A 99 0.60 -1.84 4.92
N MET A 100 1.23 -2.66 5.76
CA MET A 100 0.91 -2.71 7.20
C MET A 100 1.29 -1.45 7.94
N VAL A 101 2.45 -0.85 7.62
CA VAL A 101 2.88 0.40 8.27
C VAL A 101 1.97 1.56 7.85
N HIS A 102 1.68 1.69 6.55
CA HIS A 102 0.79 2.74 6.06
C HIS A 102 -0.64 2.61 6.58
N LEU A 103 -1.15 1.36 6.72
CA LEU A 103 -2.45 1.14 7.34
C LEU A 103 -2.43 1.51 8.84
N ASN A 104 -1.39 1.13 9.56
CA ASN A 104 -1.27 1.51 10.98
C ASN A 104 -1.24 3.03 11.18
N GLU A 105 -0.54 3.75 10.30
CA GLU A 105 -0.58 5.23 10.28
C GLU A 105 -1.99 5.75 9.99
N MET A 106 -2.71 5.12 9.06
CA MET A 106 -4.07 5.52 8.68
C MET A 106 -5.07 5.36 9.85
N LEU A 107 -4.88 4.36 10.69
CA LEU A 107 -5.73 4.09 11.87
C LEU A 107 -5.43 5.00 13.06
N ASP A 108 -4.25 5.64 13.10
CA ASP A 108 -3.82 6.66 14.08
C ASP A 108 -4.04 6.24 15.55
N HIS A 109 -3.92 4.94 15.86
CA HIS A 109 -4.23 4.35 17.18
C HIS A 109 -5.64 4.68 17.72
N LYS A 110 -6.55 5.12 16.85
CA LYS A 110 -7.93 5.48 17.20
C LYS A 110 -8.96 4.47 16.72
N LYS A 111 -8.56 3.63 15.79
CA LYS A 111 -9.39 2.61 15.15
C LYS A 111 -8.60 1.33 14.99
N SER A 112 -9.33 0.26 14.67
CA SER A 112 -8.74 -1.00 14.22
C SER A 112 -9.21 -1.32 12.80
N ALA A 113 -8.49 -2.17 12.10
CA ALA A 113 -8.87 -2.71 10.81
C ALA A 113 -8.96 -4.23 10.86
N ILE A 114 -9.88 -4.78 10.09
CA ILE A 114 -9.94 -6.21 9.76
C ILE A 114 -9.60 -6.34 8.29
N LEU A 115 -8.47 -6.97 7.97
CA LEU A 115 -8.05 -7.26 6.61
C LEU A 115 -8.51 -8.65 6.19
N TYR A 116 -8.98 -8.76 4.97
CA TYR A 116 -9.38 -10.01 4.31
C TYR A 116 -8.17 -10.60 3.60
N GLY A 117 -7.48 -11.54 4.23
CA GLY A 117 -6.22 -12.09 3.74
C GLY A 117 -6.32 -12.66 2.32
N ASN A 118 -7.43 -13.33 2.00
CA ASN A 118 -7.69 -13.89 0.67
C ASN A 118 -7.93 -12.83 -0.41
N ASN A 119 -8.20 -11.57 -0.03
CA ASN A 119 -8.46 -10.48 -0.96
C ASN A 119 -7.23 -9.60 -1.21
N ILE A 120 -6.13 -9.85 -0.51
CA ILE A 120 -4.90 -9.07 -0.72
C ILE A 120 -4.35 -9.34 -2.11
N PRO A 121 -4.31 -8.33 -2.99
CA PRO A 121 -3.85 -8.51 -4.35
C PRO A 121 -2.33 -8.53 -4.43
N TYR A 122 -1.78 -9.44 -5.22
CA TYR A 122 -0.34 -9.57 -5.42
C TYR A 122 0.01 -10.01 -6.85
N PHE A 123 1.25 -9.79 -7.26
CA PHE A 123 1.75 -10.28 -8.54
C PHE A 123 1.91 -11.81 -8.52
N ARG A 124 1.59 -12.44 -9.64
CA ARG A 124 1.39 -13.92 -9.78
C ARG A 124 2.51 -14.75 -9.16
N ASP A 125 3.77 -14.37 -9.33
CA ASP A 125 4.90 -15.19 -8.93
C ASP A 125 5.38 -14.93 -7.49
N CYS A 126 4.72 -14.01 -6.75
CA CYS A 126 5.09 -13.67 -5.37
C CYS A 126 5.12 -14.89 -4.41
N PRO A 127 4.19 -15.86 -4.47
CA PRO A 127 4.31 -17.03 -3.62
C PRO A 127 5.63 -17.79 -3.83
N TYR A 128 6.03 -17.99 -5.08
CA TYR A 128 7.32 -18.60 -5.42
C TYR A 128 8.50 -17.78 -4.90
N TYR A 129 8.44 -16.45 -5.00
CA TYR A 129 9.51 -15.58 -4.51
C TYR A 129 9.66 -15.62 -2.99
N VAL A 130 8.58 -15.83 -2.25
CA VAL A 130 8.63 -16.03 -0.80
C VAL A 130 9.24 -17.39 -0.48
N ASP A 131 8.89 -18.45 -1.20
CA ASP A 131 9.48 -19.79 -1.02
C ASP A 131 10.99 -19.82 -1.30
N GLU A 132 11.47 -19.02 -2.28
CA GLU A 132 12.88 -18.84 -2.62
C GLU A 132 13.59 -17.75 -1.75
N PHE A 133 12.90 -17.19 -0.77
CA PHE A 133 13.43 -16.16 0.14
C PHE A 133 13.95 -14.91 -0.55
N TYR A 134 13.33 -14.46 -1.66
CA TYR A 134 13.65 -13.17 -2.29
C TYR A 134 13.09 -11.98 -1.50
N LEU A 135 13.16 -12.08 -0.19
CA LEU A 135 12.65 -11.08 0.75
C LEU A 135 13.62 -9.90 0.87
N SER A 136 13.09 -8.73 1.21
CA SER A 136 13.92 -7.54 1.40
C SER A 136 14.21 -7.29 2.87
N GLY A 137 15.42 -6.76 3.17
CA GLY A 137 15.72 -6.30 4.53
C GLY A 137 14.80 -5.18 5.02
N ALA A 138 14.23 -4.41 4.08
CA ALA A 138 13.23 -3.39 4.40
C ALA A 138 11.92 -4.00 4.90
N ALA A 139 11.49 -5.16 4.36
CA ALA A 139 10.30 -5.87 4.86
C ALA A 139 10.44 -6.25 6.34
N GLN A 140 11.62 -6.74 6.76
CA GLN A 140 11.89 -7.03 8.16
C GLN A 140 11.87 -5.78 9.04
N THR A 141 12.40 -4.66 8.55
CA THR A 141 12.34 -3.38 9.27
C THR A 141 10.90 -2.89 9.42
N ASN A 142 10.10 -3.01 8.35
CA ASN A 142 8.68 -2.68 8.35
C ASN A 142 7.91 -3.53 9.37
N ARG A 143 8.15 -4.85 9.37
CA ARG A 143 7.57 -5.78 10.36
C ARG A 143 7.89 -5.33 11.79
N ASN A 144 9.16 -5.15 12.11
CA ASN A 144 9.60 -4.77 13.46
C ASN A 144 8.96 -3.47 13.96
N SER A 145 8.58 -2.56 13.07
CA SER A 145 7.98 -1.28 13.43
C SER A 145 6.52 -1.39 13.89
N VAL A 146 5.76 -2.40 13.42
CA VAL A 146 4.32 -2.50 13.67
C VAL A 146 3.85 -3.88 14.14
N GLU A 147 4.70 -4.90 14.23
CA GLU A 147 4.31 -6.28 14.57
C GLU A 147 3.51 -6.39 15.87
N LYS A 148 3.80 -5.52 16.84
CA LYS A 148 3.09 -5.48 18.13
C LYS A 148 1.63 -5.04 18.02
N GLU A 149 1.28 -4.40 16.91
CA GLU A 149 -0.05 -3.88 16.62
C GLU A 149 -0.84 -4.76 15.64
N VAL A 150 -0.27 -5.90 15.23
CA VAL A 150 -0.83 -6.78 14.21
C VAL A 150 -1.11 -8.17 14.78
N VAL A 151 -2.25 -8.73 14.41
CA VAL A 151 -2.64 -10.13 14.71
C VAL A 151 -3.00 -10.83 13.42
N PHE A 152 -2.33 -11.91 13.11
CA PHE A 152 -2.74 -12.86 12.08
C PHE A 152 -3.55 -13.96 12.76
N GLU A 153 -4.80 -14.17 12.35
CA GLU A 153 -5.67 -15.20 12.92
C GLU A 153 -5.17 -16.62 12.60
N LYS A 154 -4.49 -16.77 11.48
CA LYS A 154 -3.81 -18.00 11.08
C LYS A 154 -2.39 -17.69 10.61
N GLU A 155 -1.47 -18.57 10.93
CA GLU A 155 -0.11 -18.52 10.41
C GLU A 155 -0.13 -18.71 8.89
N ASN A 156 0.35 -17.72 8.16
CA ASN A 156 0.53 -17.76 6.71
C ASN A 156 1.75 -16.93 6.34
N PHE A 157 2.89 -17.60 6.22
CA PHE A 157 4.17 -16.97 5.97
C PHE A 157 4.16 -16.10 4.70
N PHE A 158 3.55 -16.59 3.62
CA PHE A 158 3.43 -15.80 2.39
C PHE A 158 2.63 -14.51 2.61
N LEU A 159 1.46 -14.61 3.27
CA LEU A 159 0.61 -13.46 3.51
C LEU A 159 1.29 -12.43 4.41
N GLU A 160 2.02 -12.89 5.41
CA GLU A 160 2.80 -12.02 6.26
C GLU A 160 3.89 -11.27 5.48
N GLU A 161 4.70 -11.98 4.68
CA GLU A 161 5.80 -11.37 3.94
C GLU A 161 5.30 -10.37 2.88
N ILE A 162 4.22 -10.69 2.16
CA ILE A 162 3.69 -9.80 1.12
C ILE A 162 3.14 -8.48 1.66
N MET A 163 2.56 -8.49 2.87
CA MET A 163 2.00 -7.31 3.51
C MET A 163 3.05 -6.34 4.05
N TYR A 164 4.24 -6.83 4.39
CA TYR A 164 5.36 -5.98 4.81
C TYR A 164 6.31 -5.63 3.67
N ASP A 165 6.12 -6.24 2.47
CA ASP A 165 6.99 -6.00 1.31
C ASP A 165 7.00 -4.52 0.90
N PRO A 166 8.18 -3.91 0.74
CA PRO A 166 8.28 -2.53 0.30
C PRO A 166 7.77 -2.37 -1.13
N GLN A 167 6.98 -1.33 -1.38
CA GLN A 167 6.45 -1.03 -2.70
C GLN A 167 7.19 0.16 -3.31
N THR A 168 7.62 0.04 -4.56
CA THR A 168 8.09 1.17 -5.36
C THR A 168 6.95 1.64 -6.24
N SER A 169 6.54 2.90 -6.09
CA SER A 169 5.39 3.47 -6.81
C SER A 169 4.13 2.62 -6.65
N GLY A 170 3.84 2.15 -5.44
CA GLY A 170 2.67 1.35 -5.13
C GLY A 170 1.36 2.11 -5.33
N GLY A 171 0.25 1.43 -5.06
CA GLY A 171 -1.09 1.98 -5.21
C GLY A 171 -1.51 2.91 -4.09
N LEU A 172 -2.71 3.45 -4.22
CA LEU A 172 -3.38 4.16 -3.14
C LEU A 172 -4.07 3.16 -2.21
N LEU A 173 -3.90 3.37 -0.91
CA LEU A 173 -4.72 2.82 0.15
C LEU A 173 -5.73 3.88 0.54
N ALA A 174 -7.02 3.57 0.43
CA ALA A 174 -8.08 4.50 0.78
C ALA A 174 -9.06 3.86 1.77
N SER A 175 -9.52 4.68 2.73
CA SER A 175 -10.64 4.39 3.64
C SER A 175 -11.85 5.16 3.10
N VAL A 176 -12.84 4.44 2.58
CA VAL A 176 -13.99 4.99 1.88
C VAL A 176 -15.29 4.67 2.58
N ALA A 177 -16.25 5.59 2.52
CA ALA A 177 -17.58 5.34 3.07
C ALA A 177 -18.24 4.12 2.41
N LYS A 178 -18.75 3.19 3.20
CA LYS A 178 -19.35 1.93 2.70
C LYS A 178 -20.48 2.15 1.71
N LYS A 179 -21.22 3.25 1.83
CA LYS A 179 -22.32 3.61 0.92
C LYS A 179 -21.87 3.86 -0.51
N ASP A 180 -20.63 4.30 -0.71
CA ASP A 180 -20.06 4.68 -2.01
C ASP A 180 -19.28 3.52 -2.67
N LEU A 181 -19.16 2.36 -1.99
CA LEU A 181 -18.27 1.28 -2.44
C LEU A 181 -18.64 0.75 -3.83
N ASP A 182 -19.91 0.45 -4.06
CA ASP A 182 -20.35 -0.15 -5.33
C ASP A 182 -20.10 0.81 -6.50
N ASP A 183 -20.42 2.10 -6.31
CA ASP A 183 -20.18 3.15 -7.33
C ASP A 183 -18.66 3.33 -7.59
N ILE A 184 -17.82 3.25 -6.56
CA ILE A 184 -16.36 3.29 -6.70
C ILE A 184 -15.85 2.11 -7.52
N LEU A 185 -16.29 0.88 -7.20
CA LEU A 185 -15.87 -0.33 -7.92
C LEU A 185 -16.30 -0.27 -9.39
N ASP A 186 -17.52 0.19 -9.67
CA ASP A 186 -18.01 0.37 -11.04
C ASP A 186 -17.21 1.43 -11.79
N ALA A 187 -16.92 2.59 -11.20
CA ALA A 187 -16.10 3.62 -11.81
C ALA A 187 -14.68 3.13 -12.16
N PHE A 188 -14.04 2.37 -11.28
CA PHE A 188 -12.72 1.77 -11.56
C PHE A 188 -12.80 0.74 -12.69
N LYS A 189 -13.82 -0.12 -12.68
CA LYS A 189 -14.05 -1.13 -13.72
C LYS A 189 -14.30 -0.49 -15.09
N GLU A 190 -15.14 0.53 -15.17
CA GLU A 190 -15.42 1.29 -16.41
C GLU A 190 -14.17 1.99 -16.95
N ALA A 191 -13.32 2.49 -16.06
CA ALA A 191 -12.04 3.08 -16.43
C ALA A 191 -10.94 2.05 -16.76
N GLY A 192 -11.23 0.75 -16.68
CA GLY A 192 -10.24 -0.33 -16.87
C GLY A 192 -9.09 -0.28 -15.85
N ARG A 193 -9.40 0.10 -14.59
CA ARG A 193 -8.44 0.24 -13.49
C ARG A 193 -8.69 -0.80 -12.40
N GLU A 194 -7.61 -1.16 -11.71
CA GLU A 194 -7.68 -2.09 -10.59
C GLU A 194 -8.17 -1.37 -9.32
N CYS A 195 -9.06 -2.02 -8.58
CA CYS A 195 -9.53 -1.62 -7.26
C CYS A 195 -9.90 -2.88 -6.48
N TYR A 196 -9.29 -3.07 -5.32
CA TYR A 196 -9.44 -4.27 -4.52
C TYR A 196 -9.95 -3.91 -3.13
N VAL A 197 -11.05 -4.54 -2.71
CA VAL A 197 -11.56 -4.44 -1.34
C VAL A 197 -10.72 -5.37 -0.47
N ILE A 198 -9.93 -4.79 0.43
CA ILE A 198 -8.96 -5.53 1.24
C ILE A 198 -9.35 -5.65 2.72
N GLY A 199 -10.40 -4.96 3.16
CA GLY A 199 -10.82 -5.00 4.56
C GLY A 199 -11.79 -3.90 4.92
N GLU A 200 -12.00 -3.74 6.21
CA GLU A 200 -12.87 -2.72 6.80
C GLU A 200 -12.26 -2.11 8.06
N VAL A 201 -12.68 -0.90 8.38
CA VAL A 201 -12.31 -0.18 9.60
C VAL A 201 -13.38 -0.41 10.66
N VAL A 202 -12.93 -0.81 11.85
CA VAL A 202 -13.81 -1.09 13.00
C VAL A 202 -13.43 -0.21 14.18
N ASP A 203 -14.26 -0.23 15.23
CA ASP A 203 -13.92 0.43 16.48
C ASP A 203 -12.63 -0.14 17.06
N LEU A 204 -11.90 0.69 17.80
CA LEU A 204 -10.63 0.33 18.39
C LEU A 204 -10.75 -0.94 19.24
N LYS A 205 -9.89 -1.91 18.92
CA LYS A 205 -9.70 -3.16 19.65
C LYS A 205 -8.34 -3.14 20.36
N ASP A 206 -7.93 -4.29 20.91
CA ASP A 206 -6.63 -4.45 21.59
C ASP A 206 -5.44 -4.21 20.68
N LYS A 207 -5.60 -4.43 19.38
CA LYS A 207 -4.60 -4.22 18.35
C LYS A 207 -5.16 -3.40 17.19
N SER A 208 -4.27 -2.74 16.46
CA SER A 208 -4.67 -1.91 15.34
C SER A 208 -5.12 -2.73 14.14
N ILE A 209 -4.48 -3.87 13.84
CA ILE A 209 -4.72 -4.62 12.60
C ILE A 209 -4.95 -6.11 12.92
N TYR A 210 -6.04 -6.64 12.41
CA TYR A 210 -6.38 -8.07 12.43
C TYR A 210 -6.42 -8.56 10.99
N VAL A 211 -5.75 -9.68 10.71
CA VAL A 211 -5.74 -10.31 9.40
C VAL A 211 -6.47 -11.65 9.51
N GLY A 212 -7.66 -11.69 8.91
CA GLY A 212 -8.49 -12.91 8.79
C GLY A 212 -8.31 -13.59 7.44
N GLU A 213 -9.13 -14.62 7.19
CA GLU A 213 -9.20 -15.30 5.88
C GLU A 213 -9.87 -14.44 4.80
#